data_30b08f593a1818f16609bf9a29f8df8e
#
_entry.id   30b08f593a1818f16609bf9a29f8df8e
#
_cell.length_a   1.000
_cell.length_b   1.000
_cell.length_c   1.000
_cell.angle_alpha   90.00
_cell.angle_beta   90.00
_cell.angle_gamma   90.00
#
_symmetry.space_group_name_H-M   'P 1'
#
loop_
_entity.id
_entity.type
_entity.pdbx_description
1 polymer ?
#
loop_
_entity_poly.entity_id
_entity_poly.type
_entity_poly.pdbx_seq_one_letter_code
_entity_poly.pdbx_strand_id
1 'polypeptide(L)'
;MSTGRYAPSPSGRMHLGNLMCCLLAWLSAKSKGGQVLLRIEDLDTQRCPRSYADAIVDDLAWLGLAADGPTPPVYQSDRSEIYQRYFDELSRRGLVYPCFCSRSQLHAASAPHRSDGQVIYAGTCRGLTPAEIAERSKTRAPAWRVQVPDEVIAFEDGHMGHYEENLARDCGDFFLRRADGVFAYQLAVVVDDALMGVDEVVRGSDLLSSTPRQLWLYRELGLTPPKFYHLPLLLASDGRRLSKRDGDQSLENLRAKYTPEEIIGKLAFACGLQASPAPATPQALARTFDWSQVPKSDIVLPENLF
;
A
#
# COMPACT_ATOMS: atom_id res chain seq x y z
N MET A 1 -4.75 -18.91 12.57
CA MET A 1 -3.54 -18.80 11.75
C MET A 1 -3.51 -17.39 11.20
N SER A 2 -2.38 -16.69 11.25
CA SER A 2 -2.29 -15.34 10.67
C SER A 2 -2.25 -15.42 9.13
N THR A 3 -2.96 -14.51 8.46
CA THR A 3 -2.96 -14.38 7.00
C THR A 3 -2.44 -13.00 6.62
N GLY A 4 -1.15 -12.94 6.28
CA GLY A 4 -0.53 -11.77 5.70
C GLY A 4 -0.73 -11.68 4.19
N ARG A 5 -0.24 -10.60 3.58
CA ARG A 5 -0.24 -10.50 2.11
C ARG A 5 0.96 -9.71 1.58
N TYR A 6 1.37 -10.02 0.37
CA TYR A 6 2.07 -9.14 -0.54
C TYR A 6 1.05 -8.42 -1.42
N ALA A 7 1.25 -7.12 -1.63
CA ALA A 7 0.36 -6.30 -2.45
C ALA A 7 1.17 -5.36 -3.37
N PRO A 8 2.06 -5.90 -4.22
CA PRO A 8 2.88 -5.09 -5.09
C PRO A 8 2.09 -4.55 -6.29
N SER A 9 2.37 -3.28 -6.65
CA SER A 9 1.95 -2.72 -7.94
C SER A 9 3.02 -3.01 -8.99
N PRO A 10 2.74 -3.79 -10.04
CA PRO A 10 3.72 -4.24 -11.02
C PRO A 10 4.04 -3.13 -12.05
N SER A 11 4.51 -1.99 -11.57
CA SER A 11 4.85 -0.81 -12.39
C SER A 11 6.34 -0.73 -12.73
N GLY A 12 7.08 -1.82 -12.57
CA GLY A 12 8.50 -2.00 -12.82
C GLY A 12 9.08 -3.09 -11.93
N ARG A 13 10.39 -3.29 -12.01
CA ARG A 13 11.12 -4.25 -11.17
C ARG A 13 11.07 -3.85 -9.70
N MET A 14 11.12 -4.85 -8.81
CA MET A 14 11.23 -4.61 -7.36
C MET A 14 12.59 -4.00 -7.01
N HIS A 15 12.60 -3.08 -6.08
CA HIS A 15 13.80 -2.50 -5.49
C HIS A 15 13.92 -2.91 -4.01
N LEU A 16 15.06 -2.64 -3.39
CA LEU A 16 15.36 -3.07 -2.01
C LEU A 16 14.25 -2.73 -0.99
N GLY A 17 13.59 -1.55 -1.10
CA GLY A 17 12.48 -1.19 -0.22
C GLY A 17 11.26 -2.11 -0.37
N ASN A 18 10.94 -2.54 -1.60
CA ASN A 18 9.89 -3.54 -1.82
C ASN A 18 10.28 -4.90 -1.25
N LEU A 19 11.55 -5.29 -1.44
CA LEU A 19 12.07 -6.57 -0.93
C LEU A 19 12.06 -6.61 0.60
N MET A 20 12.45 -5.52 1.26
CA MET A 20 12.36 -5.38 2.71
C MET A 20 10.92 -5.56 3.20
N CYS A 21 9.97 -4.88 2.53
CA CYS A 21 8.56 -5.00 2.86
C CYS A 21 8.06 -6.46 2.70
N CYS A 22 8.43 -7.14 1.61
CA CYS A 22 8.08 -8.54 1.41
C CYS A 22 8.74 -9.46 2.44
N LEU A 23 10.02 -9.26 2.74
CA LEU A 23 10.72 -10.05 3.76
C LEU A 23 10.04 -9.93 5.13
N LEU A 24 9.78 -8.72 5.60
CA LEU A 24 9.18 -8.49 6.92
C LEU A 24 7.72 -8.96 6.98
N ALA A 25 6.95 -8.82 5.90
CA ALA A 25 5.60 -9.38 5.81
C ALA A 25 5.61 -10.92 5.90
N TRP A 26 6.57 -11.56 5.22
CA TRP A 26 6.73 -13.00 5.27
C TRP A 26 7.15 -13.48 6.67
N LEU A 27 8.14 -12.82 7.25
CA LEU A 27 8.65 -13.16 8.59
C LEU A 27 7.55 -13.01 9.65
N SER A 28 6.78 -11.91 9.59
CA SER A 28 5.69 -11.67 10.54
C SER A 28 4.63 -12.76 10.51
N ALA A 29 4.21 -13.20 9.32
CA ALA A 29 3.22 -14.26 9.18
C ALA A 29 3.81 -15.64 9.53
N LYS A 30 4.99 -15.97 8.98
CA LYS A 30 5.58 -17.32 9.12
C LYS A 30 6.11 -17.61 10.52
N SER A 31 6.59 -16.61 11.26
CA SER A 31 6.98 -16.80 12.67
C SER A 31 5.82 -17.26 13.55
N LYS A 32 4.58 -16.97 13.15
CA LYS A 32 3.33 -17.37 13.83
C LYS A 32 2.69 -18.62 13.21
N GLY A 33 3.39 -19.31 12.30
CA GLY A 33 2.83 -20.44 11.55
C GLY A 33 1.71 -20.07 10.58
N GLY A 34 1.68 -18.81 10.14
CA GLY A 34 0.67 -18.25 9.23
C GLY A 34 1.00 -18.44 7.75
N GLN A 35 0.19 -17.82 6.90
CA GLN A 35 0.33 -17.81 5.45
C GLN A 35 0.48 -16.38 4.91
N VAL A 36 1.05 -16.24 3.70
CA VAL A 36 1.17 -14.99 2.99
C VAL A 36 0.58 -15.13 1.60
N LEU A 37 -0.46 -14.37 1.31
CA LEU A 37 -1.12 -14.36 0.01
C LEU A 37 -0.44 -13.34 -0.93
N LEU A 38 -0.58 -13.54 -2.23
CA LEU A 38 -0.13 -12.56 -3.23
C LEU A 38 -1.34 -11.96 -3.95
N ARG A 39 -1.43 -10.63 -3.88
CA ARG A 39 -2.34 -9.83 -4.69
C ARG A 39 -1.53 -8.87 -5.54
N ILE A 40 -1.80 -8.84 -6.83
CA ILE A 40 -1.20 -7.90 -7.78
C ILE A 40 -2.08 -6.66 -7.88
N GLU A 41 -1.54 -5.50 -7.52
CA GLU A 41 -2.27 -4.22 -7.53
C GLU A 41 -2.08 -3.51 -8.87
N ASP A 42 -2.78 -3.99 -9.88
CA ASP A 42 -2.72 -3.60 -11.29
C ASP A 42 -3.97 -2.84 -11.78
N LEU A 43 -4.61 -2.05 -10.92
CA LEU A 43 -5.79 -1.23 -11.27
C LEU A 43 -5.55 -0.36 -12.50
N ASP A 44 -4.36 0.20 -12.64
CA ASP A 44 -3.93 0.94 -13.83
C ASP A 44 -3.14 0.00 -14.75
N THR A 45 -3.86 -0.75 -15.58
CA THR A 45 -3.29 -1.77 -16.47
C THR A 45 -2.31 -1.21 -17.50
N GLN A 46 -2.40 0.09 -17.82
CA GLN A 46 -1.45 0.74 -18.75
C GLN A 46 -0.07 0.90 -18.13
N ARG A 47 -0.01 1.12 -16.81
CA ARG A 47 1.23 1.25 -16.05
C ARG A 47 1.73 -0.06 -15.45
N CYS A 48 0.88 -1.06 -15.41
CA CYS A 48 1.09 -2.32 -14.71
C CYS A 48 0.93 -3.52 -15.66
N PRO A 49 1.84 -3.71 -16.63
CA PRO A 49 1.77 -4.85 -17.54
C PRO A 49 1.98 -6.19 -16.81
N ARG A 50 1.30 -7.22 -17.24
CA ARG A 50 1.35 -8.58 -16.65
C ARG A 50 2.78 -9.14 -16.55
N SER A 51 3.66 -8.83 -17.48
CA SER A 51 5.07 -9.28 -17.45
C SER A 51 5.84 -8.85 -16.20
N TYR A 52 5.52 -7.69 -15.62
CA TYR A 52 6.11 -7.31 -14.35
C TYR A 52 5.51 -8.07 -13.15
N ALA A 53 4.23 -8.48 -13.23
CA ALA A 53 3.63 -9.34 -12.22
C ALA A 53 4.28 -10.73 -12.22
N ASP A 54 4.51 -11.31 -13.41
CA ASP A 54 5.20 -12.59 -13.56
C ASP A 54 6.63 -12.51 -13.00
N ALA A 55 7.35 -11.42 -13.28
CA ALA A 55 8.67 -11.18 -12.72
C ALA A 55 8.66 -11.08 -11.18
N ILE A 56 7.64 -10.47 -10.57
CA ILE A 56 7.49 -10.40 -9.12
C ILE A 56 7.30 -11.80 -8.53
N VAL A 57 6.48 -12.65 -9.16
CA VAL A 57 6.26 -14.04 -8.71
C VAL A 57 7.58 -14.82 -8.74
N ASP A 58 8.34 -14.73 -9.84
CA ASP A 58 9.65 -15.37 -9.99
C ASP A 58 10.66 -14.84 -8.96
N ASP A 59 10.72 -13.54 -8.79
CA ASP A 59 11.63 -12.87 -7.86
C ASP A 59 11.37 -13.30 -6.40
N LEU A 60 10.10 -13.36 -5.98
CA LEU A 60 9.74 -13.84 -4.64
C LEU A 60 10.08 -15.32 -4.45
N ALA A 61 9.81 -16.16 -5.44
CA ALA A 61 10.16 -17.58 -5.38
C ALA A 61 11.68 -17.77 -5.29
N TRP A 62 12.44 -17.06 -6.10
CA TRP A 62 13.90 -17.11 -6.09
C TRP A 62 14.51 -16.70 -4.74
N LEU A 63 13.92 -15.70 -4.06
CA LEU A 63 14.35 -15.26 -2.73
C LEU A 63 13.92 -16.20 -1.58
N GLY A 64 13.18 -17.28 -1.85
CA GLY A 64 12.60 -18.14 -0.82
C GLY A 64 11.41 -17.52 -0.09
N LEU A 65 10.79 -16.48 -0.67
CA LEU A 65 9.64 -15.75 -0.17
C LEU A 65 8.35 -16.08 -0.95
N ALA A 66 8.28 -17.25 -1.56
CA ALA A 66 7.09 -17.65 -2.32
C ALA A 66 5.81 -17.43 -1.49
N ALA A 67 4.79 -16.90 -2.14
CA ALA A 67 3.47 -16.73 -1.52
C ALA A 67 2.75 -18.08 -1.42
N ASP A 68 1.91 -18.19 -0.40
CA ASP A 68 0.91 -19.25 -0.29
C ASP A 68 -0.35 -18.85 -1.10
N GLY A 69 -1.26 -19.77 -1.31
CA GLY A 69 -2.58 -19.47 -1.89
C GLY A 69 -2.69 -19.74 -3.39
N PRO A 70 -3.64 -19.09 -4.09
CA PRO A 70 -3.99 -19.46 -5.46
C PRO A 70 -2.87 -19.13 -6.46
N THR A 71 -2.75 -19.99 -7.47
CA THR A 71 -1.93 -19.79 -8.66
C THR A 71 -2.87 -19.83 -9.87
N PRO A 72 -2.99 -18.75 -10.65
CA PRO A 72 -2.32 -17.47 -10.54
C PRO A 72 -2.74 -16.64 -9.30
N PRO A 73 -1.96 -15.63 -8.92
CA PRO A 73 -2.34 -14.73 -7.82
C PRO A 73 -3.60 -13.92 -8.15
N VAL A 74 -4.17 -13.27 -7.13
CA VAL A 74 -5.30 -12.36 -7.32
C VAL A 74 -4.83 -11.08 -8.01
N TYR A 75 -5.51 -10.69 -9.10
CA TYR A 75 -5.27 -9.43 -9.82
C TYR A 75 -6.40 -8.44 -9.56
N GLN A 76 -6.09 -7.21 -9.20
CA GLN A 76 -7.11 -6.17 -8.95
C GLN A 76 -7.86 -5.77 -10.22
N SER A 77 -7.20 -5.78 -11.37
CA SER A 77 -7.84 -5.50 -12.68
C SER A 77 -9.00 -6.44 -13.02
N ASP A 78 -8.99 -7.66 -12.50
CA ASP A 78 -10.02 -8.66 -12.74
C ASP A 78 -11.22 -8.52 -11.77
N ARG A 79 -11.21 -7.54 -10.85
CA ARG A 79 -12.15 -7.44 -9.73
C ARG A 79 -13.07 -6.21 -9.76
N SER A 80 -13.13 -5.50 -10.89
CA SER A 80 -13.90 -4.26 -11.03
C SER A 80 -15.39 -4.39 -10.65
N GLU A 81 -16.02 -5.53 -10.95
CA GLU A 81 -17.42 -5.78 -10.56
C GLU A 81 -17.59 -5.91 -9.03
N ILE A 82 -16.59 -6.42 -8.35
CA ILE A 82 -16.58 -6.51 -6.90
C ILE A 82 -16.52 -5.11 -6.30
N TYR A 83 -15.57 -4.29 -6.76
CA TYR A 83 -15.44 -2.91 -6.29
C TYR A 83 -16.68 -2.07 -6.59
N GLN A 84 -17.34 -2.31 -7.74
CA GLN A 84 -18.58 -1.63 -8.11
C GLN A 84 -19.68 -1.89 -7.06
N ARG A 85 -19.84 -3.12 -6.55
CA ARG A 85 -20.85 -3.44 -5.53
C ARG A 85 -20.64 -2.64 -4.24
N TYR A 86 -19.39 -2.53 -3.77
CA TYR A 86 -19.05 -1.75 -2.57
C TYR A 86 -19.16 -0.24 -2.80
N PHE A 87 -18.83 0.22 -4.00
CA PHE A 87 -19.06 1.60 -4.41
C PHE A 87 -20.58 1.92 -4.41
N ASP A 88 -21.40 1.05 -4.97
CA ASP A 88 -22.86 1.22 -5.01
C ASP A 88 -23.46 1.20 -3.60
N GLU A 89 -22.91 0.41 -2.67
CA GLU A 89 -23.31 0.41 -1.27
C GLU A 89 -23.09 1.78 -0.63
N LEU A 90 -21.90 2.35 -0.76
CA LEU A 90 -21.59 3.69 -0.26
C LEU A 90 -22.43 4.76 -0.96
N SER A 91 -22.73 4.61 -2.25
CA SER A 91 -23.58 5.53 -3.02
C SER A 91 -25.02 5.50 -2.55
N ARG A 92 -25.61 4.32 -2.29
CA ARG A 92 -26.96 4.18 -1.76
C ARG A 92 -27.12 4.81 -0.37
N ARG A 93 -26.05 4.88 0.40
CA ARG A 93 -26.01 5.55 1.71
C ARG A 93 -25.80 7.07 1.59
N GLY A 94 -25.69 7.61 0.37
CA GLY A 94 -25.50 9.04 0.14
C GLY A 94 -24.10 9.56 0.47
N LEU A 95 -23.13 8.67 0.66
CA LEU A 95 -21.76 9.05 1.02
C LEU A 95 -20.90 9.43 -0.20
N VAL A 96 -21.34 9.11 -1.42
CA VAL A 96 -20.56 9.30 -2.65
C VAL A 96 -21.14 10.43 -3.48
N TYR A 97 -20.28 11.27 -4.02
CA TYR A 97 -20.67 12.39 -4.89
C TYR A 97 -19.68 12.60 -6.04
N PRO A 98 -20.15 13.18 -7.18
CA PRO A 98 -19.29 13.46 -8.33
C PRO A 98 -18.41 14.68 -8.10
N CYS A 99 -17.14 14.58 -8.53
CA CYS A 99 -16.16 15.66 -8.46
C CYS A 99 -15.61 15.98 -9.85
N PHE A 100 -15.70 17.26 -10.24
CA PHE A 100 -15.28 17.77 -11.55
C PHE A 100 -14.00 18.62 -11.47
N CYS A 101 -13.33 18.69 -10.31
CA CYS A 101 -12.11 19.48 -10.14
C CYS A 101 -10.97 18.96 -11.01
N SER A 102 -10.25 19.88 -11.66
CA SER A 102 -8.99 19.59 -12.35
C SER A 102 -7.84 19.46 -11.34
N ARG A 103 -6.70 18.88 -11.76
CA ARG A 103 -5.49 18.82 -10.94
C ARG A 103 -5.01 20.21 -10.54
N SER A 104 -5.04 21.18 -11.46
CA SER A 104 -4.65 22.56 -11.16
C SER A 104 -5.53 23.22 -10.11
N GLN A 105 -6.84 22.96 -10.12
CA GLN A 105 -7.75 23.47 -9.08
C GLN A 105 -7.50 22.84 -7.71
N LEU A 106 -7.11 21.56 -7.68
CA LEU A 106 -6.76 20.86 -6.44
C LEU A 106 -5.45 21.38 -5.85
N HIS A 107 -4.49 21.77 -6.68
CA HIS A 107 -3.16 22.29 -6.27
C HIS A 107 -3.08 23.81 -6.24
N ALA A 108 -4.22 24.53 -6.30
CA ALA A 108 -4.22 25.99 -6.16
C ALA A 108 -3.59 26.40 -4.81
N ALA A 109 -2.88 27.52 -4.80
CA ALA A 109 -2.16 28.01 -3.61
C ALA A 109 -3.05 28.26 -2.38
N SER A 110 -4.35 28.36 -2.57
CA SER A 110 -5.37 28.50 -1.51
C SER A 110 -5.90 27.15 -0.99
N ALA A 111 -5.50 26.02 -1.58
CA ALA A 111 -5.93 24.73 -1.08
C ALA A 111 -5.20 24.41 0.24
N PRO A 112 -5.88 23.86 1.25
CA PRO A 112 -5.23 23.41 2.45
C PRO A 112 -4.26 22.25 2.11
N HIS A 113 -3.08 22.27 2.70
CA HIS A 113 -2.06 21.24 2.54
C HIS A 113 -1.73 20.65 3.90
N ARG A 114 -1.43 19.36 3.92
CA ARG A 114 -0.80 18.69 5.07
C ARG A 114 0.64 19.18 5.23
N SER A 115 1.21 18.90 6.40
CA SER A 115 2.62 19.16 6.67
C SER A 115 3.59 18.45 5.70
N ASP A 116 3.13 17.35 5.08
CA ASP A 116 3.86 16.58 4.05
C ASP A 116 3.62 17.09 2.61
N GLY A 117 2.88 18.20 2.43
CA GLY A 117 2.56 18.79 1.14
C GLY A 117 1.39 18.13 0.39
N GLN A 118 0.72 17.15 0.98
CA GLN A 118 -0.49 16.56 0.36
C GLN A 118 -1.65 17.56 0.40
N VAL A 119 -2.40 17.63 -0.71
CA VAL A 119 -3.57 18.51 -0.83
C VAL A 119 -4.75 17.88 -0.11
N ILE A 120 -5.31 18.62 0.85
CA ILE A 120 -6.57 18.28 1.50
C ILE A 120 -7.71 18.83 0.65
N TYR A 121 -8.63 17.98 0.25
CA TYR A 121 -9.75 18.42 -0.59
C TYR A 121 -10.81 19.17 0.21
N ALA A 122 -11.05 20.43 -0.14
CA ALA A 122 -11.96 21.33 0.56
C ALA A 122 -13.47 21.07 0.33
N GLY A 123 -13.86 19.99 -0.38
CA GLY A 123 -15.27 19.66 -0.60
C GLY A 123 -15.98 20.48 -1.68
N THR A 124 -15.26 21.14 -2.58
CA THR A 124 -15.80 22.07 -3.60
C THR A 124 -16.99 21.53 -4.42
N CYS A 125 -17.05 20.22 -4.67
CA CYS A 125 -18.14 19.60 -5.43
C CYS A 125 -19.17 18.88 -4.55
N ARG A 126 -19.05 18.93 -3.22
CA ARG A 126 -19.90 18.19 -2.28
C ARG A 126 -21.38 18.59 -2.34
N GLY A 127 -21.68 19.84 -2.58
CA GLY A 127 -23.05 20.39 -2.56
C GLY A 127 -23.63 20.68 -3.95
N LEU A 128 -23.12 20.10 -5.03
CA LEU A 128 -23.63 20.34 -6.37
C LEU A 128 -25.08 19.82 -6.52
N THR A 129 -25.94 20.66 -7.09
CA THR A 129 -27.30 20.29 -7.44
C THR A 129 -27.32 19.33 -8.64
N PRO A 130 -28.39 18.54 -8.84
CA PRO A 130 -28.53 17.70 -10.03
C PRO A 130 -28.40 18.45 -11.36
N ALA A 131 -28.87 19.70 -11.42
CA ALA A 131 -28.74 20.54 -12.60
C ALA A 131 -27.27 20.92 -12.90
N GLU A 132 -26.52 21.31 -11.87
CA GLU A 132 -25.08 21.61 -11.98
C GLU A 132 -24.27 20.37 -12.35
N ILE A 133 -24.61 19.20 -11.79
CA ILE A 133 -23.99 17.93 -12.14
C ILE A 133 -24.23 17.61 -13.61
N ALA A 134 -25.49 17.73 -14.07
CA ALA A 134 -25.84 17.47 -15.46
C ALA A 134 -25.10 18.42 -16.43
N GLU A 135 -25.00 19.71 -16.08
CA GLU A 135 -24.30 20.69 -16.91
C GLU A 135 -22.79 20.39 -16.99
N ARG A 136 -22.13 20.14 -15.85
CA ARG A 136 -20.69 19.83 -15.81
C ARG A 136 -20.37 18.50 -16.49
N SER A 137 -21.27 17.53 -16.44
CA SER A 137 -21.10 16.23 -17.11
C SER A 137 -21.08 16.32 -18.63
N LYS A 138 -21.62 17.38 -19.22
CA LYS A 138 -21.55 17.61 -20.68
C LYS A 138 -20.11 17.87 -21.16
N THR A 139 -19.28 18.44 -20.29
CA THR A 139 -17.91 18.84 -20.63
C THR A 139 -16.87 17.87 -20.12
N ARG A 140 -17.15 17.16 -19.01
CA ARG A 140 -16.18 16.29 -18.35
C ARG A 140 -16.85 15.17 -17.54
N ALA A 141 -16.39 13.95 -17.72
CA ALA A 141 -16.76 12.85 -16.85
C ALA A 141 -16.27 13.11 -15.39
N PRO A 142 -17.12 12.88 -14.38
CA PRO A 142 -16.73 13.06 -12.99
C PRO A 142 -15.81 11.95 -12.50
N ALA A 143 -14.88 12.31 -11.62
CA ALA A 143 -14.35 11.38 -10.63
C ALA A 143 -15.33 11.30 -9.46
N TRP A 144 -15.26 10.23 -8.67
CA TRP A 144 -16.18 10.00 -7.56
C TRP A 144 -15.43 10.02 -6.25
N ARG A 145 -15.89 10.88 -5.34
CA ARG A 145 -15.34 10.99 -3.98
C ARG A 145 -16.31 10.47 -2.94
N VAL A 146 -15.75 10.00 -1.84
CA VAL A 146 -16.51 9.72 -0.63
C VAL A 146 -16.39 10.91 0.32
N GLN A 147 -17.51 11.29 0.92
CA GLN A 147 -17.58 12.29 1.98
C GLN A 147 -17.15 11.67 3.30
N VAL A 148 -16.12 12.24 3.93
CA VAL A 148 -15.66 11.80 5.23
C VAL A 148 -16.31 12.60 6.35
N PRO A 149 -16.50 12.02 7.55
CA PRO A 149 -16.98 12.73 8.73
C PRO A 149 -15.87 13.60 9.34
N ASP A 150 -16.28 14.60 10.13
CA ASP A 150 -15.38 15.32 11.05
C ASP A 150 -15.21 14.47 12.32
N GLU A 151 -14.33 13.48 12.22
CA GLU A 151 -14.11 12.47 13.26
C GLU A 151 -12.64 12.08 13.32
N VAL A 152 -12.14 11.90 14.55
CA VAL A 152 -10.80 11.35 14.79
C VAL A 152 -10.88 9.84 14.72
N ILE A 153 -10.09 9.23 13.85
CA ILE A 153 -9.88 7.80 13.78
C ILE A 153 -8.49 7.48 14.33
N ALA A 154 -8.47 6.77 15.44
CA ALA A 154 -7.25 6.31 16.11
C ALA A 154 -7.09 4.80 15.99
N PHE A 155 -5.84 4.33 15.99
CA PHE A 155 -5.50 2.91 16.03
C PHE A 155 -4.12 2.68 16.64
N GLU A 156 -3.89 1.45 17.09
CA GLU A 156 -2.57 0.99 17.54
C GLU A 156 -1.90 0.21 16.41
N ASP A 157 -0.86 0.81 15.84
CA ASP A 157 0.00 0.11 14.88
C ASP A 157 0.92 -0.87 15.60
N GLY A 158 1.00 -2.09 15.10
CA GLY A 158 1.77 -3.16 15.75
C GLY A 158 3.27 -2.92 15.80
N HIS A 159 3.79 -1.94 15.03
CA HIS A 159 5.19 -1.56 15.04
C HIS A 159 5.40 -0.09 15.45
N MET A 160 4.71 0.85 14.82
CA MET A 160 4.90 2.29 15.06
C MET A 160 4.23 2.78 16.36
N GLY A 161 3.20 2.06 16.87
CA GLY A 161 2.44 2.43 18.06
C GLY A 161 1.22 3.27 17.72
N HIS A 162 0.82 4.13 18.66
CA HIS A 162 -0.39 4.94 18.51
C HIS A 162 -0.33 5.92 17.34
N TYR A 163 -1.40 5.96 16.53
CA TYR A 163 -1.58 6.90 15.44
C TYR A 163 -3.03 7.32 15.30
N GLU A 164 -3.27 8.60 15.04
CA GLU A 164 -4.60 9.14 14.84
C GLU A 164 -4.63 10.27 13.80
N GLU A 165 -5.74 10.43 13.11
CA GLU A 165 -6.04 11.58 12.23
C GLU A 165 -7.51 11.94 12.32
N ASN A 166 -7.82 13.24 12.24
CA ASN A 166 -9.16 13.71 11.96
C ASN A 166 -9.41 13.66 10.45
N LEU A 167 -10.38 12.84 10.01
CA LEU A 167 -10.60 12.59 8.60
C LEU A 167 -10.94 13.84 7.79
N ALA A 168 -11.77 14.73 8.30
CA ALA A 168 -12.15 15.96 7.57
C ALA A 168 -10.98 16.94 7.47
N ARG A 169 -10.22 17.10 8.57
CA ARG A 169 -9.17 18.09 8.68
C ARG A 169 -7.84 17.64 8.07
N ASP A 170 -7.47 16.36 8.28
CA ASP A 170 -6.14 15.85 7.96
C ASP A 170 -6.11 15.04 6.65
N CYS A 171 -7.28 14.57 6.16
CA CYS A 171 -7.42 13.79 4.93
C CYS A 171 -8.27 14.49 3.87
N GLY A 172 -9.44 15.01 4.26
CA GLY A 172 -10.48 15.46 3.33
C GLY A 172 -11.14 14.31 2.56
N ASP A 173 -12.15 14.65 1.77
CA ASP A 173 -12.84 13.68 0.92
C ASP A 173 -11.89 13.10 -0.13
N PHE A 174 -11.84 11.78 -0.25
CA PHE A 174 -10.92 11.10 -1.13
C PHE A 174 -11.62 10.35 -2.27
N PHE A 175 -10.88 10.02 -3.30
CA PHE A 175 -11.41 9.32 -4.47
C PHE A 175 -11.70 7.84 -4.14
N LEU A 176 -12.87 7.39 -4.63
CA LEU A 176 -13.20 5.97 -4.76
C LEU A 176 -13.09 5.48 -6.20
N ARG A 177 -13.33 6.38 -7.18
CA ARG A 177 -13.27 6.04 -8.60
C ARG A 177 -12.81 7.26 -9.40
N ARG A 178 -11.89 7.04 -10.33
CA ARG A 178 -11.37 8.07 -11.24
C ARG A 178 -12.38 8.37 -12.35
N ALA A 179 -12.18 9.49 -13.04
CA ALA A 179 -13.04 9.89 -14.17
C ALA A 179 -12.94 8.92 -15.37
N ASP A 180 -11.87 8.18 -15.52
CA ASP A 180 -11.67 7.12 -16.52
C ASP A 180 -12.30 5.78 -16.12
N GLY A 181 -12.98 5.72 -14.98
CA GLY A 181 -13.67 4.54 -14.48
C GLY A 181 -12.83 3.61 -13.60
N VAL A 182 -11.53 3.82 -13.47
CA VAL A 182 -10.65 3.03 -12.63
C VAL A 182 -10.95 3.28 -11.16
N PHE A 183 -11.12 2.21 -10.38
CA PHE A 183 -11.29 2.32 -8.94
C PHE A 183 -10.02 2.78 -8.24
N ALA A 184 -10.17 3.53 -7.16
CA ALA A 184 -9.04 4.06 -6.42
C ALA A 184 -8.51 3.03 -5.40
N TYR A 185 -7.22 3.15 -5.11
CA TYR A 185 -6.49 2.30 -4.17
C TYR A 185 -7.21 2.09 -2.84
N GLN A 186 -7.73 3.17 -2.23
CA GLN A 186 -8.32 3.11 -0.90
C GLN A 186 -9.54 2.17 -0.81
N LEU A 187 -10.39 2.14 -1.85
CA LEU A 187 -11.53 1.21 -1.89
C LEU A 187 -11.06 -0.22 -2.20
N ALA A 188 -10.21 -0.37 -3.21
CA ALA A 188 -9.79 -1.67 -3.69
C ALA A 188 -9.04 -2.47 -2.62
N VAL A 189 -8.08 -1.83 -1.91
CA VAL A 189 -7.28 -2.50 -0.87
C VAL A 189 -8.14 -2.96 0.31
N VAL A 190 -9.10 -2.13 0.76
CA VAL A 190 -10.01 -2.46 1.86
C VAL A 190 -10.88 -3.65 1.52
N VAL A 191 -11.49 -3.63 0.34
CA VAL A 191 -12.36 -4.71 -0.13
C VAL A 191 -11.58 -6.01 -0.31
N ASP A 192 -10.40 -5.93 -0.90
CA ASP A 192 -9.59 -7.11 -1.18
C ASP A 192 -9.01 -7.74 0.09
N ASP A 193 -8.43 -6.94 0.99
CA ASP A 193 -7.88 -7.47 2.24
C ASP A 193 -8.99 -8.18 3.03
N ALA A 194 -10.22 -7.60 3.10
CA ALA A 194 -11.33 -8.25 3.77
C ALA A 194 -11.77 -9.55 3.08
N LEU A 195 -11.98 -9.54 1.76
CA LEU A 195 -12.50 -10.71 1.02
C LEU A 195 -11.46 -11.83 0.86
N MET A 196 -10.18 -11.50 0.95
CA MET A 196 -9.08 -12.49 0.96
C MET A 196 -8.82 -13.03 2.37
N GLY A 197 -9.51 -12.54 3.40
CA GLY A 197 -9.31 -12.97 4.78
C GLY A 197 -7.95 -12.56 5.35
N VAL A 198 -7.40 -11.44 4.87
CA VAL A 198 -6.16 -10.88 5.39
C VAL A 198 -6.42 -10.30 6.77
N ASP A 199 -5.71 -10.77 7.76
CA ASP A 199 -5.80 -10.31 9.15
C ASP A 199 -4.55 -9.52 9.62
N GLU A 200 -3.50 -9.50 8.78
CA GLU A 200 -2.27 -8.77 9.05
C GLU A 200 -1.75 -8.06 7.80
N VAL A 201 -1.55 -6.76 7.90
CA VAL A 201 -1.04 -5.89 6.84
C VAL A 201 0.29 -5.30 7.25
N VAL A 202 1.37 -5.73 6.60
CA VAL A 202 2.72 -5.15 6.71
C VAL A 202 2.99 -4.31 5.47
N ARG A 203 3.39 -3.03 5.66
CA ARG A 203 3.64 -2.08 4.56
C ARG A 203 4.50 -0.90 4.99
N GLY A 204 5.00 -0.10 4.06
CA GLY A 204 5.83 1.08 4.36
C GLY A 204 5.09 2.17 5.15
N SER A 205 5.82 2.92 5.98
CA SER A 205 5.29 4.02 6.82
C SER A 205 4.74 5.20 6.00
N ASP A 206 5.09 5.30 4.73
CA ASP A 206 4.50 6.28 3.81
C ASP A 206 2.99 6.06 3.57
N LEU A 207 2.47 4.88 3.96
CA LEU A 207 1.04 4.57 3.96
C LEU A 207 0.38 4.66 5.34
N LEU A 208 1.10 5.08 6.38
CA LEU A 208 0.57 5.20 7.74
C LEU A 208 -0.67 6.11 7.76
N SER A 209 -0.58 7.28 7.14
CA SER A 209 -1.69 8.23 6.99
C SER A 209 -2.86 7.74 6.12
N SER A 210 -2.71 6.64 5.40
CA SER A 210 -3.83 6.00 4.69
C SER A 210 -4.68 5.12 5.60
N THR A 211 -4.15 4.67 6.73
CA THR A 211 -4.82 3.72 7.61
C THR A 211 -6.12 4.26 8.23
N PRO A 212 -6.18 5.49 8.78
CA PRO A 212 -7.44 6.01 9.34
C PRO A 212 -8.60 6.03 8.34
N ARG A 213 -8.35 6.44 7.08
CA ARG A 213 -9.39 6.44 6.03
C ARG A 213 -9.81 5.03 5.61
N GLN A 214 -8.88 4.07 5.65
CA GLN A 214 -9.18 2.66 5.38
C GLN A 214 -9.97 2.06 6.54
N LEU A 215 -9.61 2.30 7.79
CA LEU A 215 -10.37 1.86 8.98
C LEU A 215 -11.80 2.40 8.97
N TRP A 216 -11.97 3.66 8.58
CA TRP A 216 -13.30 4.23 8.38
C TRP A 216 -14.07 3.52 7.26
N LEU A 217 -13.44 3.22 6.11
CA LEU A 217 -14.09 2.44 5.04
C LEU A 217 -14.46 1.02 5.49
N TYR A 218 -13.59 0.32 6.25
CA TYR A 218 -13.93 -0.97 6.84
C TYR A 218 -15.21 -0.87 7.67
N ARG A 219 -15.30 0.14 8.52
CA ARG A 219 -16.48 0.39 9.36
C ARG A 219 -17.73 0.66 8.52
N GLU A 220 -17.64 1.56 7.54
CA GLU A 220 -18.78 1.92 6.69
C GLU A 220 -19.28 0.76 5.83
N LEU A 221 -18.39 -0.14 5.44
CA LEU A 221 -18.73 -1.31 4.65
C LEU A 221 -19.05 -2.55 5.48
N GLY A 222 -19.02 -2.46 6.81
CA GLY A 222 -19.25 -3.60 7.70
C GLY A 222 -18.21 -4.71 7.57
N LEU A 223 -16.99 -4.36 7.16
CA LEU A 223 -15.86 -5.27 6.97
C LEU A 223 -14.96 -5.28 8.20
N THR A 224 -14.29 -6.41 8.46
CA THR A 224 -13.35 -6.53 9.58
C THR A 224 -11.97 -6.02 9.16
N PRO A 225 -11.39 -5.02 9.84
CA PRO A 225 -10.06 -4.52 9.52
C PRO A 225 -8.97 -5.50 9.98
N PRO A 226 -7.84 -5.58 9.24
CA PRO A 226 -6.66 -6.30 9.68
C PRO A 226 -5.90 -5.53 10.78
N LYS A 227 -4.92 -6.18 11.39
CA LYS A 227 -3.88 -5.50 12.17
C LYS A 227 -2.86 -4.90 11.21
N PHE A 228 -2.45 -3.67 11.47
CA PHE A 228 -1.46 -2.96 10.66
C PHE A 228 -0.10 -2.92 11.34
N TYR A 229 0.96 -3.07 10.54
CA TYR A 229 2.36 -2.93 10.92
C TYR A 229 3.04 -2.07 9.86
N HIS A 230 3.38 -0.84 10.20
CA HIS A 230 4.06 0.05 9.27
C HIS A 230 5.57 0.01 9.49
N LEU A 231 6.29 -0.12 8.39
CA LEU A 231 7.74 -0.27 8.36
C LEU A 231 8.43 1.07 8.13
N PRO A 232 9.62 1.29 8.72
CA PRO A 232 10.46 2.41 8.33
C PRO A 232 10.76 2.34 6.82
N LEU A 233 11.02 3.48 6.21
CA LEU A 233 11.47 3.52 4.82
C LEU A 233 12.94 3.14 4.75
N LEU A 234 13.30 2.46 3.66
CA LEU A 234 14.69 2.19 3.33
C LEU A 234 15.19 3.34 2.45
N LEU A 235 16.23 4.01 2.92
CA LEU A 235 16.83 5.16 2.26
C LEU A 235 18.19 4.79 1.66
N ALA A 236 18.58 5.46 0.59
CA ALA A 236 19.93 5.36 0.06
C ALA A 236 20.94 5.96 1.05
N SER A 237 22.26 5.72 0.84
CA SER A 237 23.33 6.20 1.70
C SER A 237 23.36 7.72 1.87
N ASP A 238 22.82 8.47 0.90
CA ASP A 238 22.67 9.93 0.94
C ASP A 238 21.36 10.40 1.62
N GLY A 239 20.56 9.49 2.19
CA GLY A 239 19.31 9.79 2.86
C GLY A 239 18.10 9.99 1.94
N ARG A 240 18.25 9.86 0.62
CA ARG A 240 17.11 9.91 -0.31
C ARG A 240 16.30 8.62 -0.26
N ARG A 241 15.00 8.73 -0.57
CA ARG A 241 14.18 7.54 -0.82
C ARG A 241 14.76 6.75 -2.00
N LEU A 242 14.84 5.43 -1.83
CA LEU A 242 15.16 4.55 -2.94
C LEU A 242 14.09 4.70 -4.03
N SER A 243 14.54 4.90 -5.25
CA SER A 243 13.65 5.10 -6.40
C SER A 243 14.01 4.15 -7.53
N LYS A 244 13.06 3.96 -8.46
CA LYS A 244 13.30 3.18 -9.68
C LYS A 244 14.44 3.74 -10.58
N ARG A 245 14.90 4.97 -10.30
CA ARG A 245 16.04 5.60 -11.01
C ARG A 245 17.37 5.12 -10.47
N ASP A 246 17.40 4.54 -9.26
CA ASP A 246 18.59 3.95 -8.66
C ASP A 246 18.74 2.51 -9.20
N GLY A 247 18.96 2.39 -10.52
CA GLY A 247 18.92 1.13 -11.28
C GLY A 247 19.79 0.02 -10.72
N ASP A 248 20.90 0.35 -10.05
CA ASP A 248 21.82 -0.62 -9.46
C ASP A 248 21.25 -1.39 -8.27
N GLN A 249 20.14 -0.91 -7.68
CA GLN A 249 19.45 -1.53 -6.53
C GLN A 249 18.16 -2.25 -6.94
N SER A 250 17.92 -2.46 -8.23
CA SER A 250 16.85 -3.34 -8.71
C SER A 250 17.22 -4.79 -8.43
N LEU A 251 16.22 -5.62 -8.12
CA LEU A 251 16.48 -7.05 -7.88
C LEU A 251 17.12 -7.73 -9.11
N GLU A 252 16.79 -7.31 -10.31
CA GLU A 252 17.40 -7.83 -11.53
C GLU A 252 18.93 -7.67 -11.51
N ASN A 253 19.44 -6.49 -11.14
CA ASN A 253 20.87 -6.23 -11.05
C ASN A 253 21.52 -6.92 -9.84
N LEU A 254 20.76 -7.03 -8.72
CA LEU A 254 21.25 -7.74 -7.53
C LEU A 254 21.38 -9.25 -7.76
N ARG A 255 20.46 -9.88 -8.50
CA ARG A 255 20.52 -11.29 -8.89
C ARG A 255 21.77 -11.63 -9.72
N ALA A 256 22.33 -10.68 -10.44
CA ALA A 256 23.55 -10.87 -11.20
C ALA A 256 24.83 -10.86 -10.33
N LYS A 257 24.74 -10.30 -9.11
CA LYS A 257 25.88 -10.08 -8.21
C LYS A 257 25.85 -10.96 -6.96
N TYR A 258 24.67 -11.35 -6.48
CA TYR A 258 24.46 -11.97 -5.18
C TYR A 258 23.56 -13.19 -5.28
N THR A 259 23.75 -14.14 -4.36
CA THR A 259 22.80 -15.24 -4.13
C THR A 259 21.57 -14.74 -3.37
N PRO A 260 20.44 -15.49 -3.37
CA PRO A 260 19.26 -15.16 -2.57
C PRO A 260 19.59 -14.94 -1.09
N GLU A 261 20.38 -15.86 -0.51
CA GLU A 261 20.76 -15.84 0.90
C GLU A 261 21.61 -14.61 1.26
N GLU A 262 22.48 -14.16 0.37
CA GLU A 262 23.27 -12.94 0.56
C GLU A 262 22.35 -11.70 0.57
N ILE A 263 21.38 -11.61 -0.35
CA ILE A 263 20.43 -10.50 -0.38
C ILE A 263 19.57 -10.49 0.90
N ILE A 264 19.01 -11.64 1.27
CA ILE A 264 18.21 -11.79 2.49
C ILE A 264 19.02 -11.44 3.73
N GLY A 265 20.26 -11.91 3.82
CA GLY A 265 21.14 -11.62 4.95
C GLY A 265 21.48 -10.13 5.07
N LYS A 266 21.79 -9.47 3.95
CA LYS A 266 22.04 -8.02 3.93
C LYS A 266 20.80 -7.21 4.32
N LEU A 267 19.60 -7.57 3.84
CA LEU A 267 18.35 -6.94 4.24
C LEU A 267 18.05 -7.18 5.73
N ALA A 268 18.25 -8.41 6.22
CA ALA A 268 18.07 -8.76 7.62
C ALA A 268 19.00 -7.94 8.54
N PHE A 269 20.25 -7.76 8.15
CA PHE A 269 21.21 -6.90 8.85
C PHE A 269 20.73 -5.45 8.87
N ALA A 270 20.31 -4.89 7.73
CA ALA A 270 19.80 -3.53 7.64
C ALA A 270 18.57 -3.31 8.54
N CYS A 271 17.71 -4.34 8.68
CA CYS A 271 16.53 -4.32 9.54
C CYS A 271 16.80 -4.65 11.02
N GLY A 272 18.06 -4.86 11.43
CA GLY A 272 18.41 -5.20 12.82
C GLY A 272 18.12 -6.64 13.24
N LEU A 273 17.76 -7.53 12.30
CA LEU A 273 17.40 -8.92 12.58
C LEU A 273 18.64 -9.83 12.79
N GLN A 274 19.81 -9.35 12.41
CA GLN A 274 21.09 -10.04 12.65
C GLN A 274 22.25 -9.03 12.80
N ALA A 275 23.33 -9.46 13.47
CA ALA A 275 24.44 -8.58 13.83
C ALA A 275 25.43 -8.31 12.67
N SER A 276 25.37 -9.07 11.57
CA SER A 276 26.28 -8.93 10.43
C SER A 276 25.53 -9.24 9.13
N PRO A 277 26.00 -8.77 7.96
CA PRO A 277 25.37 -9.05 6.68
C PRO A 277 25.67 -10.45 6.11
N ALA A 278 25.79 -11.45 7.00
CA ALA A 278 26.03 -12.83 6.62
C ALA A 278 24.83 -13.42 5.84
N PRO A 279 25.06 -14.34 4.89
CA PRO A 279 23.97 -15.02 4.19
C PRO A 279 22.97 -15.67 5.13
N ALA A 280 21.68 -15.52 4.85
CA ALA A 280 20.60 -16.08 5.67
C ALA A 280 19.41 -16.52 4.80
N THR A 281 18.66 -17.52 5.26
CA THR A 281 17.41 -17.91 4.62
C THR A 281 16.21 -17.28 5.36
N PRO A 282 15.11 -16.95 4.67
CA PRO A 282 13.89 -16.48 5.34
C PRO A 282 13.41 -17.43 6.45
N GLN A 283 13.52 -18.74 6.22
CA GLN A 283 13.11 -19.79 7.17
C GLN A 283 13.93 -19.77 8.46
N ALA A 284 15.23 -19.48 8.37
CA ALA A 284 16.09 -19.34 9.55
C ALA A 284 15.71 -18.09 10.35
N LEU A 285 15.51 -16.95 9.67
CA LEU A 285 15.11 -15.68 10.28
C LEU A 285 13.74 -15.76 10.96
N ALA A 286 12.78 -16.48 10.37
CA ALA A 286 11.44 -16.60 10.95
C ALA A 286 11.40 -17.26 12.33
N ARG A 287 12.40 -18.08 12.67
CA ARG A 287 12.48 -18.76 13.98
C ARG A 287 12.78 -17.81 15.15
N THR A 288 13.42 -16.69 14.86
CA THR A 288 13.87 -15.70 15.85
C THR A 288 13.29 -14.33 15.62
N PHE A 289 12.38 -14.19 14.65
CA PHE A 289 11.80 -12.89 14.28
C PHE A 289 10.96 -12.32 15.40
N ASP A 290 11.27 -11.09 15.78
CA ASP A 290 10.50 -10.27 16.70
C ASP A 290 10.48 -8.83 16.20
N TRP A 291 9.30 -8.21 16.22
CA TRP A 291 9.12 -6.82 15.79
C TRP A 291 9.94 -5.80 16.57
N SER A 292 10.30 -6.10 17.82
CA SER A 292 11.14 -5.22 18.65
C SER A 292 12.56 -5.04 18.11
N GLN A 293 13.01 -5.93 17.22
CA GLN A 293 14.33 -5.85 16.59
C GLN A 293 14.35 -4.85 15.43
N VAL A 294 13.19 -4.61 14.78
CA VAL A 294 13.08 -3.73 13.62
C VAL A 294 13.10 -2.26 14.08
N PRO A 295 13.96 -1.38 13.52
CA PRO A 295 13.95 0.03 13.86
C PRO A 295 12.62 0.70 13.53
N LYS A 296 12.21 1.69 14.33
CA LYS A 296 11.04 2.53 14.04
C LYS A 296 11.37 3.73 13.14
N SER A 297 12.63 4.19 13.16
CA SER A 297 13.13 5.26 12.29
C SER A 297 13.54 4.73 10.93
N ASP A 298 13.50 5.58 9.92
CA ASP A 298 13.96 5.24 8.58
C ASP A 298 15.39 4.71 8.58
N ILE A 299 15.64 3.71 7.76
CA ILE A 299 16.88 2.95 7.69
C ILE A 299 17.72 3.48 6.54
N VAL A 300 18.86 4.09 6.84
CA VAL A 300 19.83 4.50 5.83
C VAL A 300 20.76 3.32 5.53
N LEU A 301 20.78 2.89 4.26
CA LEU A 301 21.66 1.80 3.83
C LEU A 301 23.13 2.21 3.92
N PRO A 302 24.01 1.37 4.50
CA PRO A 302 25.43 1.57 4.40
C PRO A 302 25.90 1.60 2.94
N GLU A 303 26.84 2.48 2.60
CA GLU A 303 27.29 2.75 1.22
C GLU A 303 27.76 1.50 0.44
N ASN A 304 28.31 0.51 1.13
CA ASN A 304 28.87 -0.71 0.54
C ASN A 304 28.09 -1.99 0.95
N LEU A 305 26.84 -1.87 1.31
CA LEU A 305 26.07 -3.05 1.73
C LEU A 305 25.65 -3.91 0.52
N PHE A 306 25.32 -3.28 -0.63
CA PHE A 306 24.92 -3.94 -1.88
C PHE A 306 25.78 -3.56 -3.05
#